data_19a4e5a4a8e76737dabccc980fe30464
#
_entry.id   19a4e5a4a8e76737dabccc980fe30464
#
_cell.length_a   1.000
_cell.length_b   1.000
_cell.length_c   1.000
_cell.angle_alpha   90.00
_cell.angle_beta   90.00
_cell.angle_gamma   90.00
#
_symmetry.space_group_name_H-M   'P 1'
#
loop_
_entity.id
_entity.type
_entity.pdbx_description
1 polymer ?
#
loop_
_entity_poly.entity_id
_entity_poly.type
_entity_poly.pdbx_seq_one_letter_code
_entity_poly.pdbx_strand_id
1 'polypeptide(L)'
;MFASHAFSTGSKIMRHDIGIGLKGEGADCTMNGVYLADGDRLMDTHTSLNHAMPHCTSHEIFKGILAGKGKAVFNGRIIVQLDAQKTDAKQTNRALLLSDDATINSNPQLEIFADDVKCTHGAAVGQLDEEALFYLQARGLTRADARDMLLHAFAGEVIEGLRIPALREQVEANFFTRLRQGFHLRQGFGGPSLNGGQSEPDGALR
;
A
#
# COMPACT_ATOMS: atom_id res chain seq x y z
N MET A 1 13.80 -17.18 -13.51
CA MET A 1 13.26 -15.94 -12.90
C MET A 1 11.79 -15.80 -13.24
N PHE A 2 10.95 -15.51 -12.25
CA PHE A 2 9.51 -15.24 -12.38
C PHE A 2 9.20 -13.89 -11.73
N ALA A 3 8.33 -13.08 -12.32
CA ALA A 3 7.89 -11.81 -11.73
C ALA A 3 6.36 -11.70 -11.83
N SER A 4 5.71 -11.36 -10.71
CA SER A 4 4.28 -11.07 -10.59
C SER A 4 4.09 -9.65 -10.11
N HIS A 5 3.20 -8.91 -10.75
CA HIS A 5 2.83 -7.55 -10.35
C HIS A 5 1.32 -7.43 -10.22
N ALA A 6 0.84 -7.03 -9.05
CA ALA A 6 -0.57 -6.86 -8.74
C ALA A 6 -0.93 -5.39 -8.53
N PHE A 7 -1.92 -4.89 -9.27
CA PHE A 7 -2.44 -3.52 -9.12
C PHE A 7 -3.93 -3.57 -8.82
N SER A 8 -4.30 -3.18 -7.62
CA SER A 8 -5.65 -3.37 -7.10
C SER A 8 -6.32 -2.05 -6.76
N THR A 9 -7.34 -1.70 -7.55
CA THR A 9 -8.11 -0.46 -7.36
C THR A 9 -9.58 -0.68 -7.73
N GLY A 10 -10.50 0.04 -7.12
CA GLY A 10 -11.84 0.27 -7.66
C GLY A 10 -12.98 -0.60 -7.17
N SER A 11 -12.81 -1.86 -6.86
CA SER A 11 -13.88 -2.73 -6.34
C SER A 11 -14.29 -2.35 -4.91
N LYS A 12 -15.57 -2.59 -4.55
CA LYS A 12 -16.01 -2.42 -3.16
C LYS A 12 -15.35 -3.43 -2.23
N ILE A 13 -15.27 -4.68 -2.67
CA ILE A 13 -14.53 -5.75 -2.02
C ILE A 13 -13.68 -6.41 -3.10
N MET A 14 -12.40 -6.51 -2.84
CA MET A 14 -11.45 -7.25 -3.67
C MET A 14 -10.71 -8.25 -2.79
N ARG A 15 -10.66 -9.49 -3.25
CA ARG A 15 -9.80 -10.51 -2.68
C ARG A 15 -8.85 -11.03 -3.74
N HIS A 16 -7.58 -11.12 -3.37
CA HIS A 16 -6.53 -11.61 -4.24
C HIS A 16 -5.69 -12.65 -3.49
N ASP A 17 -5.78 -13.89 -3.94
CA ASP A 17 -4.99 -15.00 -3.41
C ASP A 17 -3.92 -15.38 -4.44
N ILE A 18 -2.65 -15.25 -4.07
CA ILE A 18 -1.48 -15.52 -4.93
C ILE A 18 -0.66 -16.63 -4.28
N GLY A 19 -0.60 -17.78 -4.93
CA GLY A 19 0.23 -18.92 -4.49
C GLY A 19 1.34 -19.21 -5.48
N ILE A 20 2.60 -19.26 -5.02
CA ILE A 20 3.78 -19.57 -5.84
C ILE A 20 4.63 -20.63 -5.15
N GLY A 21 5.04 -21.64 -5.90
CA GLY A 21 5.97 -22.67 -5.44
C GLY A 21 7.25 -22.66 -6.27
N LEU A 22 8.41 -22.47 -5.61
CA LEU A 22 9.74 -22.55 -6.21
C LEU A 22 10.23 -24.00 -6.13
N LYS A 23 10.00 -24.75 -7.22
CA LYS A 23 10.26 -26.21 -7.32
C LYS A 23 11.53 -26.56 -8.09
N GLY A 24 12.28 -25.56 -8.54
CA GLY A 24 13.58 -25.72 -9.18
C GLY A 24 14.67 -25.06 -8.36
N GLU A 25 15.84 -25.70 -8.29
CA GLU A 25 17.01 -25.12 -7.63
C GLU A 25 17.41 -23.79 -8.26
N GLY A 26 17.82 -22.82 -7.44
CA GLY A 26 18.25 -21.50 -7.90
C GLY A 26 17.12 -20.65 -8.51
N ALA A 27 15.86 -20.98 -8.25
CA ALA A 27 14.75 -20.18 -8.75
C ALA A 27 14.71 -18.79 -8.10
N ASP A 28 14.42 -17.77 -8.93
CA ASP A 28 14.26 -16.40 -8.50
C ASP A 28 12.82 -15.93 -8.74
N CYS A 29 12.22 -15.31 -7.72
CA CYS A 29 10.85 -14.83 -7.72
C CYS A 29 10.74 -13.41 -7.20
N THR A 30 10.14 -12.52 -7.99
CA THR A 30 9.74 -11.18 -7.55
C THR A 30 8.21 -11.11 -7.51
N MET A 31 7.65 -10.70 -6.38
CA MET A 31 6.20 -10.51 -6.20
C MET A 31 5.92 -9.10 -5.67
N ASN A 32 5.43 -8.24 -6.52
CA ASN A 32 5.17 -6.85 -6.18
C ASN A 32 3.68 -6.52 -6.30
N GLY A 33 3.18 -5.67 -5.40
CA GLY A 33 1.81 -5.23 -5.48
C GLY A 33 1.61 -3.81 -4.94
N VAL A 34 0.65 -3.11 -5.53
CA VAL A 34 0.13 -1.86 -4.97
C VAL A 34 -1.39 -1.90 -4.95
N TYR A 35 -1.99 -1.48 -3.86
CA TYR A 35 -3.44 -1.44 -3.70
C TYR A 35 -3.91 -0.09 -3.14
N LEU A 36 -5.10 0.31 -3.59
CA LEU A 36 -5.76 1.54 -3.19
C LEU A 36 -7.13 1.21 -2.59
N ALA A 37 -7.32 1.51 -1.30
CA ALA A 37 -8.58 1.37 -0.60
C ALA A 37 -9.10 2.75 -0.17
N ASP A 38 -10.05 3.30 -0.90
CA ASP A 38 -10.69 4.57 -0.59
C ASP A 38 -12.19 4.37 -0.27
N GLY A 39 -12.80 5.33 0.38
CA GLY A 39 -14.20 5.25 0.72
C GLY A 39 -14.50 4.19 1.79
N ASP A 40 -15.31 3.22 1.47
CA ASP A 40 -15.69 2.07 2.30
C ASP A 40 -15.23 0.74 1.68
N ARG A 41 -14.17 0.78 0.86
CA ARG A 41 -13.63 -0.37 0.14
C ARG A 41 -12.78 -1.27 1.02
N LEU A 42 -12.81 -2.55 0.72
CA LEU A 42 -11.96 -3.57 1.33
C LEU A 42 -11.04 -4.16 0.26
N MET A 43 -9.73 -4.07 0.51
CA MET A 43 -8.68 -4.74 -0.28
C MET A 43 -8.04 -5.83 0.56
N ASP A 44 -8.28 -7.08 0.20
CA ASP A 44 -7.82 -8.27 0.92
C ASP A 44 -6.83 -9.05 0.05
N THR A 45 -5.55 -9.01 0.41
CA THR A 45 -4.45 -9.65 -0.34
C THR A 45 -3.82 -10.75 0.49
N HIS A 46 -3.80 -11.95 -0.04
CA HIS A 46 -3.15 -13.10 0.53
C HIS A 46 -2.06 -13.61 -0.41
N THR A 47 -0.87 -13.77 0.11
CA THR A 47 0.24 -14.35 -0.63
C THR A 47 0.76 -15.59 0.08
N SER A 48 1.16 -16.59 -0.68
CA SER A 48 1.80 -17.80 -0.18
C SER A 48 2.95 -18.18 -1.11
N LEU A 49 4.18 -18.07 -0.61
CA LEU A 49 5.39 -18.38 -1.35
C LEU A 49 6.10 -19.58 -0.71
N ASN A 50 6.18 -20.68 -1.42
CA ASN A 50 6.80 -21.92 -0.93
C ASN A 50 8.16 -22.14 -1.62
N HIS A 51 9.24 -22.04 -0.86
CA HIS A 51 10.58 -22.44 -1.26
C HIS A 51 10.74 -23.94 -0.99
N ALA A 52 10.74 -24.73 -2.05
CA ALA A 52 10.84 -26.20 -1.96
C ALA A 52 12.22 -26.75 -2.32
N MET A 53 13.08 -25.93 -2.93
CA MET A 53 14.42 -26.32 -3.41
C MET A 53 15.48 -25.32 -2.96
N PRO A 54 16.76 -25.74 -2.87
CA PRO A 54 17.83 -24.89 -2.38
C PRO A 54 18.19 -23.75 -3.33
N HIS A 55 18.95 -22.78 -2.80
CA HIS A 55 19.48 -21.62 -3.52
C HIS A 55 18.44 -20.71 -4.17
N CYS A 56 17.20 -20.77 -3.72
CA CYS A 56 16.11 -19.92 -4.25
C CYS A 56 16.11 -18.52 -3.61
N THR A 57 15.75 -17.53 -4.41
CA THR A 57 15.62 -16.13 -3.97
C THR A 57 14.19 -15.64 -4.15
N SER A 58 13.68 -14.88 -3.19
CA SER A 58 12.40 -14.20 -3.35
C SER A 58 12.37 -12.81 -2.76
N HIS A 59 11.76 -11.87 -3.49
CA HIS A 59 11.48 -10.52 -3.03
C HIS A 59 10.01 -10.22 -3.20
N GLU A 60 9.36 -9.88 -2.08
CA GLU A 60 7.95 -9.54 -2.04
C GLU A 60 7.77 -8.15 -1.46
N ILE A 61 7.16 -7.25 -2.24
CA ILE A 61 6.86 -5.88 -1.81
C ILE A 61 5.41 -5.55 -2.12
N PHE A 62 4.60 -5.35 -1.08
CA PHE A 62 3.25 -4.84 -1.21
C PHE A 62 3.12 -3.48 -0.54
N LYS A 63 2.48 -2.53 -1.25
CA LYS A 63 2.24 -1.17 -0.76
C LYS A 63 0.76 -0.81 -0.83
N GLY A 64 0.24 -0.29 0.27
CA GLY A 64 -1.15 0.14 0.40
C GLY A 64 -1.28 1.66 0.58
N ILE A 65 -2.26 2.25 -0.09
CA ILE A 65 -2.69 3.63 0.17
C ILE A 65 -4.17 3.58 0.55
N LEU A 66 -4.48 4.02 1.77
CA LEU A 66 -5.82 3.91 2.32
C LEU A 66 -6.37 5.29 2.71
N ALA A 67 -7.64 5.54 2.34
CA ALA A 67 -8.31 6.82 2.60
C ALA A 67 -9.78 6.63 2.98
N GLY A 68 -10.33 7.61 3.66
CA GLY A 68 -11.71 7.57 4.14
C GLY A 68 -11.90 6.46 5.17
N LYS A 69 -12.81 5.55 4.93
CA LYS A 69 -13.04 4.33 5.72
C LYS A 69 -12.49 3.08 5.02
N GLY A 70 -11.53 3.27 4.12
CA GLY A 70 -10.89 2.19 3.37
C GLY A 70 -10.22 1.19 4.31
N LYS A 71 -10.40 -0.08 4.01
CA LYS A 71 -9.83 -1.18 4.79
C LYS A 71 -8.93 -2.03 3.91
N ALA A 72 -7.83 -2.50 4.48
CA ALA A 72 -7.00 -3.49 3.83
C ALA A 72 -6.64 -4.64 4.77
N VAL A 73 -6.44 -5.80 4.17
CA VAL A 73 -5.82 -6.96 4.81
C VAL A 73 -4.66 -7.38 3.93
N PHE A 74 -3.51 -7.57 4.55
CA PHE A 74 -2.38 -8.23 3.93
C PHE A 74 -1.98 -9.43 4.78
N ASN A 75 -2.09 -10.63 4.20
CA ASN A 75 -1.68 -11.86 4.84
C ASN A 75 -0.65 -12.54 3.93
N GLY A 76 0.63 -12.37 4.26
CA GLY A 76 1.74 -12.88 3.47
C GLY A 76 2.45 -14.01 4.19
N ARG A 77 2.51 -15.20 3.56
CA ARG A 77 3.18 -16.35 4.14
C ARG A 77 4.33 -16.82 3.24
N ILE A 78 5.52 -16.90 3.81
CA ILE A 78 6.68 -17.55 3.19
C ILE A 78 6.95 -18.84 3.94
N ILE A 79 7.03 -19.94 3.18
CA ILE A 79 7.33 -21.27 3.69
C ILE A 79 8.68 -21.69 3.09
N VAL A 80 9.63 -22.06 3.93
CA VAL A 80 10.94 -22.57 3.52
C VAL A 80 11.05 -24.03 3.98
N GLN A 81 11.00 -24.97 3.02
CA GLN A 81 11.05 -26.40 3.29
C GLN A 81 12.45 -26.82 3.81
N LEU A 82 12.53 -27.98 4.44
CA LEU A 82 13.75 -28.49 5.05
C LEU A 82 14.93 -28.54 4.04
N ASP A 83 14.66 -28.96 2.81
CA ASP A 83 15.69 -29.07 1.77
C ASP A 83 16.01 -27.73 1.07
N ALA A 84 15.25 -26.67 1.36
CA ALA A 84 15.42 -25.36 0.72
C ALA A 84 16.54 -24.54 1.38
N GLN A 85 17.71 -25.13 1.55
CA GLN A 85 18.90 -24.50 2.11
C GLN A 85 19.40 -23.36 1.23
N LYS A 86 20.08 -22.37 1.81
CA LYS A 86 20.59 -21.18 1.10
C LYS A 86 19.48 -20.29 0.48
N THR A 87 18.27 -20.40 0.96
CA THR A 87 17.18 -19.50 0.57
C THR A 87 17.47 -18.06 1.05
N ASP A 88 17.27 -17.08 0.16
CA ASP A 88 17.21 -15.64 0.51
C ASP A 88 15.79 -15.12 0.22
N ALA A 89 14.99 -14.91 1.27
CA ALA A 89 13.60 -14.48 1.15
C ALA A 89 13.33 -13.18 1.92
N LYS A 90 12.75 -12.20 1.21
CA LYS A 90 12.41 -10.91 1.79
C LYS A 90 10.97 -10.56 1.50
N GLN A 91 10.19 -10.26 2.55
CA GLN A 91 8.80 -9.84 2.44
C GLN A 91 8.63 -8.47 3.11
N THR A 92 8.03 -7.54 2.41
CA THR A 92 7.75 -6.20 2.92
C THR A 92 6.31 -5.79 2.60
N ASN A 93 5.57 -5.37 3.62
CA ASN A 93 4.29 -4.68 3.43
C ASN A 93 4.35 -3.29 4.06
N ARG A 94 4.07 -2.27 3.26
CA ARG A 94 4.00 -0.88 3.74
C ARG A 94 2.65 -0.28 3.41
N ALA A 95 2.09 0.49 4.34
CA ALA A 95 0.82 1.18 4.10
C ALA A 95 0.85 2.63 4.58
N LEU A 96 0.25 3.51 3.79
CA LEU A 96 -0.02 4.89 4.15
C LEU A 96 -1.52 5.04 4.45
N LEU A 97 -1.82 5.48 5.67
CA LEU A 97 -3.16 5.84 6.10
C LEU A 97 -3.33 7.35 5.95
N LEU A 98 -4.25 7.76 5.09
CA LEU A 98 -4.48 9.16 4.75
C LEU A 98 -5.73 9.73 5.44
N SER A 99 -6.32 8.96 6.34
CA SER A 99 -7.45 9.35 7.18
C SER A 99 -7.50 8.49 8.44
N ASP A 100 -8.07 9.02 9.51
CA ASP A 100 -8.15 8.37 10.81
C ASP A 100 -9.04 7.10 10.81
N ASP A 101 -10.05 7.06 9.93
CA ASP A 101 -10.95 5.91 9.80
C ASP A 101 -10.39 4.79 8.90
N ALA A 102 -9.27 5.03 8.22
CA ALA A 102 -8.62 4.02 7.38
C ALA A 102 -7.89 2.99 8.25
N THR A 103 -8.02 1.72 7.91
CA THR A 103 -7.42 0.64 8.70
C THR A 103 -6.75 -0.42 7.84
N ILE A 104 -5.65 -0.96 8.33
CA ILE A 104 -5.01 -2.13 7.73
C ILE A 104 -4.71 -3.19 8.80
N ASN A 105 -4.97 -4.44 8.44
CA ASN A 105 -4.48 -5.60 9.17
C ASN A 105 -3.36 -6.25 8.34
N SER A 106 -2.13 -6.12 8.80
CA SER A 106 -0.94 -6.69 8.14
C SER A 106 -0.38 -7.83 8.98
N ASN A 107 -0.35 -9.02 8.40
CA ASN A 107 0.07 -10.25 9.06
C ASN A 107 1.10 -11.01 8.19
N PRO A 108 2.36 -10.56 8.14
CA PRO A 108 3.42 -11.31 7.50
C PRO A 108 3.85 -12.50 8.37
N GLN A 109 4.05 -13.67 7.75
CA GLN A 109 4.39 -14.92 8.40
C GLN A 109 5.59 -15.59 7.72
N LEU A 110 6.49 -16.13 8.53
CA LEU A 110 7.62 -16.97 8.09
C LEU A 110 7.54 -18.33 8.77
N GLU A 111 7.47 -19.38 7.97
CA GLU A 111 7.54 -20.78 8.41
C GLU A 111 8.84 -21.38 7.85
N ILE A 112 9.88 -21.47 8.67
CA ILE A 112 11.22 -21.84 8.23
C ILE A 112 11.61 -23.18 8.84
N PHE A 113 11.82 -24.18 7.99
CA PHE A 113 12.25 -25.52 8.38
C PHE A 113 13.70 -25.82 8.03
N ALA A 114 14.36 -24.95 7.24
CA ALA A 114 15.80 -25.05 6.89
C ALA A 114 16.64 -24.19 7.83
N ASP A 115 17.91 -24.59 8.04
CA ASP A 115 18.81 -23.95 9.01
C ASP A 115 19.66 -22.84 8.41
N ASP A 116 20.13 -23.01 7.18
CA ASP A 116 21.06 -22.08 6.53
C ASP A 116 20.35 -21.21 5.51
N VAL A 117 19.67 -20.18 5.99
CA VAL A 117 18.83 -19.28 5.16
C VAL A 117 18.93 -17.83 5.62
N LYS A 118 18.53 -16.91 4.73
CA LYS A 118 18.40 -15.47 5.01
C LYS A 118 16.96 -15.06 4.74
N CYS A 119 16.12 -15.15 5.75
CA CYS A 119 14.70 -14.84 5.63
C CYS A 119 14.34 -13.66 6.54
N THR A 120 13.68 -12.67 5.96
CA THR A 120 13.22 -11.48 6.67
C THR A 120 11.81 -11.09 6.25
N HIS A 121 11.06 -10.57 7.19
CA HIS A 121 9.81 -9.88 6.88
C HIS A 121 9.72 -8.54 7.60
N GLY A 122 8.93 -7.62 7.08
CA GLY A 122 8.66 -6.34 7.69
C GLY A 122 7.28 -5.82 7.33
N ALA A 123 6.61 -5.21 8.31
CA ALA A 123 5.40 -4.47 8.09
C ALA A 123 5.55 -3.06 8.68
N ALA A 124 5.14 -2.05 7.91
CA ALA A 124 5.14 -0.67 8.37
C ALA A 124 3.83 0.01 7.97
N VAL A 125 3.21 0.64 8.95
CA VAL A 125 2.00 1.44 8.75
C VAL A 125 2.31 2.86 9.23
N GLY A 126 2.05 3.84 8.39
CA GLY A 126 2.33 5.23 8.71
C GLY A 126 1.37 6.19 8.02
N GLN A 127 1.65 7.46 8.20
CA GLN A 127 0.98 8.57 7.52
C GLN A 127 1.98 9.25 6.57
N LEU A 128 1.52 10.22 5.80
CA LEU A 128 2.42 11.06 5.02
C LEU A 128 3.33 11.84 5.97
N ASP A 129 4.58 11.94 5.58
CA ASP A 129 5.58 12.72 6.31
C ASP A 129 5.27 14.21 6.19
N GLU A 130 4.88 14.84 7.30
CA GLU A 130 4.55 16.27 7.36
C GLU A 130 5.79 17.15 7.18
N GLU A 131 6.99 16.68 7.53
CA GLU A 131 8.23 17.42 7.26
C GLU A 131 8.53 17.45 5.77
N ALA A 132 8.36 16.31 5.08
CA ALA A 132 8.49 16.24 3.63
C ALA A 132 7.43 17.11 2.92
N LEU A 133 6.18 17.10 3.40
CA LEU A 133 5.13 17.99 2.89
C LEU A 133 5.50 19.46 3.06
N PHE A 134 5.93 19.85 4.25
CA PHE A 134 6.36 21.21 4.55
C PHE A 134 7.54 21.64 3.67
N TYR A 135 8.53 20.77 3.50
CA TYR A 135 9.69 21.05 2.64
C TYR A 135 9.27 21.31 1.18
N LEU A 136 8.37 20.52 0.64
CA LEU A 136 7.87 20.70 -0.73
C LEU A 136 7.05 22.01 -0.86
N GLN A 137 6.22 22.32 0.13
CA GLN A 137 5.48 23.58 0.17
C GLN A 137 6.41 24.80 0.26
N ALA A 138 7.49 24.73 1.01
CA ALA A 138 8.51 25.79 1.08
C ALA A 138 9.23 25.99 -0.27
N ARG A 139 9.16 25.03 -1.19
CA ARG A 139 9.66 25.12 -2.58
C ARG A 139 8.61 25.59 -3.58
N GLY A 140 7.42 26.01 -3.11
CA GLY A 140 6.36 26.59 -3.94
C GLY A 140 5.28 25.64 -4.42
N LEU A 141 5.31 24.36 -4.00
CA LEU A 141 4.22 23.44 -4.32
C LEU A 141 2.99 23.74 -3.42
N THR A 142 1.80 23.56 -3.99
CA THR A 142 0.60 23.52 -3.15
C THR A 142 0.61 22.27 -2.26
N ARG A 143 -0.11 22.29 -1.14
CA ARG A 143 -0.21 21.09 -0.29
C ARG A 143 -0.75 19.87 -1.06
N ALA A 144 -1.65 20.09 -2.01
CA ALA A 144 -2.20 19.04 -2.86
C ALA A 144 -1.14 18.44 -3.77
N ASP A 145 -0.35 19.29 -4.46
CA ASP A 145 0.71 18.81 -5.36
C ASP A 145 1.84 18.11 -4.59
N ALA A 146 2.22 18.66 -3.44
CA ALA A 146 3.23 18.06 -2.56
C ALA A 146 2.79 16.64 -2.09
N ARG A 147 1.54 16.51 -1.69
CA ARG A 147 0.95 15.22 -1.31
C ARG A 147 0.91 14.24 -2.48
N ASP A 148 0.42 14.67 -3.64
CA ASP A 148 0.39 13.84 -4.84
C ASP A 148 1.80 13.35 -5.20
N MET A 149 2.81 14.22 -5.11
CA MET A 149 4.21 13.86 -5.36
C MET A 149 4.71 12.78 -4.40
N LEU A 150 4.43 12.88 -3.11
CA LEU A 150 4.83 11.88 -2.12
C LEU A 150 4.12 10.54 -2.33
N LEU A 151 2.83 10.55 -2.68
CA LEU A 151 2.08 9.35 -3.01
C LEU A 151 2.58 8.68 -4.30
N HIS A 152 2.96 9.50 -5.31
CA HIS A 152 3.64 9.02 -6.51
C HIS A 152 4.96 8.32 -6.18
N ALA A 153 5.80 8.94 -5.38
CA ALA A 153 7.07 8.35 -4.96
C ALA A 153 6.87 7.03 -4.19
N PHE A 154 5.84 6.98 -3.31
CA PHE A 154 5.54 5.78 -2.55
C PHE A 154 5.08 4.61 -3.43
N ALA A 155 4.14 4.83 -4.35
CA ALA A 155 3.63 3.79 -5.24
C ALA A 155 4.60 3.48 -6.38
N GLY A 156 5.34 4.49 -6.84
CA GLY A 156 6.28 4.43 -7.97
C GLY A 156 7.32 3.33 -7.84
N GLU A 157 7.84 3.10 -6.64
CA GLU A 157 8.81 2.02 -6.38
C GLU A 157 8.33 0.64 -6.87
N VAL A 158 7.01 0.36 -6.74
CA VAL A 158 6.41 -0.89 -7.22
C VAL A 158 6.12 -0.83 -8.72
N ILE A 159 5.61 0.31 -9.19
CA ILE A 159 5.21 0.49 -10.60
C ILE A 159 6.42 0.48 -11.53
N GLU A 160 7.53 1.09 -11.12
CA GLU A 160 8.79 1.11 -11.87
C GLU A 160 9.38 -0.29 -12.06
N GLY A 161 9.06 -1.24 -11.19
CA GLY A 161 9.43 -2.64 -11.35
C GLY A 161 8.82 -3.34 -12.56
N LEU A 162 7.78 -2.76 -13.20
CA LEU A 162 7.21 -3.26 -14.44
C LEU A 162 8.16 -3.06 -15.61
N ARG A 163 8.63 -4.16 -16.18
CA ARG A 163 9.62 -4.16 -17.28
C ARG A 163 9.03 -3.89 -18.67
N ILE A 164 7.71 -3.86 -18.80
CA ILE A 164 6.99 -3.59 -20.06
C ILE A 164 6.56 -2.12 -20.06
N PRO A 165 7.22 -1.22 -20.85
CA PRO A 165 6.98 0.22 -20.76
C PRO A 165 5.53 0.63 -21.00
N ALA A 166 4.89 0.10 -22.04
CA ALA A 166 3.50 0.42 -22.37
C ALA A 166 2.51 0.01 -21.24
N LEU A 167 2.77 -1.14 -20.58
CA LEU A 167 1.96 -1.57 -19.44
C LEU A 167 2.20 -0.68 -18.21
N ARG A 168 3.47 -0.30 -17.98
CA ARG A 168 3.82 0.60 -16.88
C ARG A 168 3.13 1.95 -17.03
N GLU A 169 3.19 2.58 -18.19
CA GLU A 169 2.49 3.85 -18.48
C GLU A 169 0.98 3.74 -18.26
N GLN A 170 0.37 2.66 -18.72
CA GLN A 170 -1.07 2.42 -18.53
C GLN A 170 -1.44 2.24 -17.05
N VAL A 171 -0.66 1.45 -16.31
CA VAL A 171 -0.88 1.22 -14.88
C VAL A 171 -0.71 2.52 -14.11
N GLU A 172 0.36 3.26 -14.38
CA GLU A 172 0.66 4.54 -13.75
C GLU A 172 -0.47 5.55 -13.96
N ALA A 173 -0.88 5.76 -15.21
CA ALA A 173 -1.97 6.67 -15.53
C ALA A 173 -3.29 6.29 -14.84
N ASN A 174 -3.67 5.01 -14.87
CA ASN A 174 -4.90 4.52 -14.26
C ASN A 174 -4.86 4.61 -12.73
N PHE A 175 -3.74 4.21 -12.11
CA PHE A 175 -3.60 4.20 -10.66
C PHE A 175 -3.65 5.64 -10.10
N PHE A 176 -2.90 6.57 -10.67
CA PHE A 176 -2.87 7.94 -10.16
C PHE A 176 -4.13 8.73 -10.51
N THR A 177 -4.78 8.44 -11.64
CA THR A 177 -6.12 9.00 -11.91
C THR A 177 -7.11 8.56 -10.82
N ARG A 178 -7.08 7.30 -10.45
CA ARG A 178 -7.96 6.76 -9.42
C ARG A 178 -7.62 7.33 -8.04
N LEU A 179 -6.35 7.46 -7.73
CA LEU A 179 -5.87 8.04 -6.49
C LEU A 179 -6.40 9.49 -6.33
N ARG A 180 -6.27 10.32 -7.35
CA ARG A 180 -6.79 11.69 -7.34
C ARG A 180 -8.31 11.72 -7.17
N GLN A 181 -9.06 10.93 -7.92
CA GLN A 181 -10.53 10.86 -7.81
C GLN A 181 -10.99 10.46 -6.40
N GLY A 182 -10.37 9.47 -5.78
CA GLY A 182 -10.69 9.02 -4.43
C GLY A 182 -10.47 10.11 -3.37
N PHE A 183 -9.54 11.04 -3.61
CA PHE A 183 -9.21 12.11 -2.67
C PHE A 183 -9.95 13.41 -2.89
N HIS A 184 -10.30 13.77 -4.14
CA HIS A 184 -11.03 15.01 -4.42
C HIS A 184 -12.48 15.00 -3.96
N LEU A 185 -13.11 13.82 -3.88
CA LEU A 185 -14.50 13.70 -3.45
C LEU A 185 -14.74 14.00 -1.96
N ARG A 186 -13.70 14.29 -1.16
CA ARG A 186 -13.82 14.48 0.30
C ARG A 186 -13.20 15.76 0.88
N GLN A 187 -12.79 16.72 0.07
CA GLN A 187 -12.42 18.07 0.59
C GLN A 187 -13.63 18.92 1.04
N GLY A 188 -14.84 18.35 1.00
CA GLY A 188 -16.10 19.01 1.36
C GLY A 188 -16.60 18.83 2.79
N PHE A 189 -15.82 18.29 3.74
CA PHE A 189 -16.26 18.14 5.13
C PHE A 189 -15.22 18.61 6.13
N GLY A 190 -15.54 19.72 6.84
CA GLY A 190 -15.01 20.03 8.15
C GLY A 190 -14.08 21.20 8.29
N GLY A 191 -14.49 22.41 7.87
CA GLY A 191 -14.06 23.59 8.60
C GLY A 191 -14.99 23.75 9.83
N PRO A 192 -14.47 24.14 11.03
CA PRO A 192 -15.35 24.43 12.16
C PRO A 192 -16.24 25.60 11.79
N SER A 193 -17.56 25.41 11.88
CA SER A 193 -18.54 26.48 11.78
C SER A 193 -18.34 27.44 12.94
N LEU A 194 -17.69 28.56 12.66
CA LEU A 194 -17.71 29.72 13.53
C LEU A 194 -19.07 30.41 13.37
N ASN A 195 -20.11 29.84 13.92
CA ASN A 195 -21.33 30.58 14.20
C ASN A 195 -21.08 31.41 15.44
N GLY A 196 -20.59 32.63 15.22
CA GLY A 196 -20.63 33.70 16.19
C GLY A 196 -22.10 34.02 16.52
N GLY A 197 -22.52 33.67 17.70
CA GLY A 197 -23.79 34.09 18.26
C GLY A 197 -23.82 35.61 18.35
N GLN A 198 -24.65 36.24 17.56
CA GLN A 198 -25.17 37.56 17.86
C GLN A 198 -26.37 37.39 18.74
N SER A 199 -26.17 37.67 20.03
CA SER A 199 -27.24 37.94 20.98
C SER A 199 -27.86 39.32 20.63
N GLU A 200 -29.07 39.31 20.12
CA GLU A 200 -29.90 40.52 20.14
C GLU A 200 -30.38 40.82 21.55
N PRO A 201 -30.37 42.07 21.99
CA PRO A 201 -30.91 42.46 23.28
C PRO A 201 -32.43 42.56 23.19
N ASP A 202 -33.10 41.85 24.11
CA ASP A 202 -34.52 41.99 24.41
C ASP A 202 -34.84 43.40 24.89
N GLY A 203 -35.58 44.12 24.10
CA GLY A 203 -36.05 45.48 24.36
C GLY A 203 -37.53 45.48 24.69
N ALA A 204 -37.81 45.75 25.92
CA ALA A 204 -39.08 45.96 26.63
C ALA A 204 -40.21 46.68 25.86
N LEU A 205 -41.39 46.49 26.41
CA LEU A 205 -42.55 47.39 26.56
C LEU A 205 -43.86 46.90 25.90
N ARG A 206 -44.68 46.58 26.75
CA ARG A 206 -46.12 46.74 27.06
C ARG A 206 -46.93 45.48 27.07
#